data_28b4932378233895fb279dbf1cd10945
#
_entry.id   28b4932378233895fb279dbf1cd10945
#
_cell.length_a   1.000
_cell.length_b   1.000
_cell.length_c   1.000
_cell.angle_alpha   90.00
_cell.angle_beta   90.00
_cell.angle_gamma   90.00
#
_symmetry.space_group_name_H-M   'P 1'
#
loop_
_entity.id
_entity.type
_entity.pdbx_description
1 polymer ?
#
loop_
_entity_poly.entity_id
_entity_poly.type
_entity_poly.pdbx_seq_one_letter_code
_entity_poly.pdbx_strand_id
1 'polypeptide(L)'
;MPPKDLRELISWLRAGRSNLLVGVGSAGYRVITAVFQKETGAQLTVVPYRGLAPAMQDVIAGQIDLCFGTPDQLSFARSGNVKVYGVASERRLALVPDIPTFGETGLPAVSFSVWYGLFAPKGTPRNIIDKINAAAAQALADSALRSRLAELGFEIFPREQQTPEVLGALVKADSAKWWPLIKEFGIKAE
;
A
#
# COMPACT_ATOMS: atom_id res chain seq x y z
N MET A 1 21.85 -11.59 12.73
CA MET A 1 20.60 -11.15 13.40
C MET A 1 19.79 -10.33 12.40
N PRO A 2 18.48 -10.45 12.38
CA PRO A 2 17.65 -9.59 11.52
C PRO A 2 17.80 -8.12 11.95
N PRO A 3 17.64 -7.15 11.01
CA PRO A 3 17.73 -5.71 11.32
C PRO A 3 16.75 -5.28 12.42
N LYS A 4 17.19 -4.35 13.27
CA LYS A 4 16.38 -3.88 14.41
C LYS A 4 15.28 -2.89 13.99
N ASP A 5 15.57 -2.09 12.99
CA ASP A 5 14.67 -1.05 12.50
C ASP A 5 14.84 -0.83 10.99
N LEU A 6 14.06 0.11 10.42
CA LEU A 6 14.08 0.40 8.99
C LEU A 6 15.43 0.95 8.52
N ARG A 7 16.13 1.76 9.32
CA ARG A 7 17.44 2.31 8.95
C ARG A 7 18.48 1.23 8.87
N GLU A 8 18.47 0.32 9.84
CA GLU A 8 19.37 -0.82 9.86
C GLU A 8 19.06 -1.79 8.70
N LEU A 9 17.77 -2.00 8.38
CA LEU A 9 17.36 -2.78 7.21
C LEU A 9 17.90 -2.16 5.91
N ILE A 10 17.73 -0.86 5.70
CA ILE A 10 18.23 -0.17 4.51
C ILE A 10 19.77 -0.29 4.42
N SER A 11 20.47 -0.07 5.53
CA SER A 11 21.93 -0.20 5.59
C SER A 11 22.38 -1.61 5.28
N TRP A 12 21.67 -2.60 5.81
CA TRP A 12 21.94 -4.03 5.59
C TRP A 12 21.73 -4.43 4.12
N LEU A 13 20.66 -3.92 3.50
CA LEU A 13 20.40 -4.12 2.07
C LEU A 13 21.48 -3.49 1.19
N ARG A 14 21.89 -2.24 1.50
CA ARG A 14 22.96 -1.52 0.77
C ARG A 14 24.33 -2.21 0.88
N ALA A 15 24.58 -2.93 1.95
CA ALA A 15 25.81 -3.69 2.14
C ALA A 15 25.90 -4.96 1.25
N GLY A 16 24.99 -5.12 0.30
CA GLY A 16 25.03 -6.22 -0.68
C GLY A 16 24.63 -7.60 -0.12
N ARG A 17 24.02 -7.64 1.05
CA ARG A 17 23.40 -8.87 1.60
C ARG A 17 22.02 -9.06 0.98
N SER A 18 22.00 -9.22 -0.32
CA SER A 18 20.83 -9.27 -1.16
C SER A 18 20.74 -10.60 -1.86
N ASN A 19 19.63 -11.03 -2.08
CA ASN A 19 18.88 -12.03 -2.82
C ASN A 19 17.62 -12.33 -2.02
N LEU A 20 17.11 -11.30 -1.31
CA LEU A 20 15.87 -11.46 -0.55
C LEU A 20 14.70 -11.66 -1.51
N LEU A 21 13.84 -12.58 -1.13
CA LEU A 21 12.59 -12.84 -1.82
C LEU A 21 11.52 -11.85 -1.33
N VAL A 22 10.90 -11.12 -2.24
CA VAL A 22 9.83 -10.18 -1.92
C VAL A 22 8.52 -10.61 -2.57
N GLY A 23 7.50 -10.87 -1.76
CA GLY A 23 6.16 -11.22 -2.23
C GLY A 23 5.40 -10.00 -2.74
N VAL A 24 4.81 -10.10 -3.94
CA VAL A 24 3.97 -9.07 -4.52
C VAL A 24 2.62 -9.63 -4.94
N GLY A 25 1.53 -9.04 -4.41
CA GLY A 25 0.15 -9.48 -4.64
C GLY A 25 -0.59 -8.74 -5.74
N SER A 26 0.03 -7.74 -6.38
CA SER A 26 -0.54 -6.99 -7.50
C SER A 26 0.52 -6.14 -8.21
N ALA A 27 0.16 -5.58 -9.38
CA ALA A 27 1.03 -4.67 -10.12
C ALA A 27 1.44 -3.44 -9.30
N GLY A 28 0.55 -2.88 -8.46
CA GLY A 28 0.88 -1.75 -7.58
C GLY A 28 2.00 -2.07 -6.60
N TYR A 29 1.96 -3.25 -5.96
CA TYR A 29 3.03 -3.71 -5.07
C TYR A 29 4.33 -4.01 -5.82
N ARG A 30 4.25 -4.40 -7.09
CA ARG A 30 5.43 -4.56 -7.95
C ARG A 30 6.11 -3.22 -8.23
N VAL A 31 5.33 -2.15 -8.47
CA VAL A 31 5.85 -0.79 -8.68
C VAL A 31 6.55 -0.28 -7.42
N ILE A 32 5.89 -0.33 -6.24
CA ILE A 32 6.52 0.17 -5.02
C ILE A 32 7.77 -0.64 -4.63
N THR A 33 7.78 -1.95 -4.90
CA THR A 33 8.98 -2.78 -4.72
C THR A 33 10.12 -2.30 -5.64
N ALA A 34 9.84 -2.00 -6.91
CA ALA A 34 10.84 -1.50 -7.85
C ALA A 34 11.36 -0.11 -7.44
N VAL A 35 10.48 0.79 -6.96
CA VAL A 35 10.90 2.07 -6.37
C VAL A 35 11.80 1.84 -5.16
N PHE A 36 11.43 0.93 -4.26
CA PHE A 36 12.23 0.61 -3.08
C PHE A 36 13.61 0.06 -3.46
N GLN A 37 13.70 -0.83 -4.46
CA GLN A 37 14.97 -1.32 -4.98
C GLN A 37 15.83 -0.18 -5.55
N LYS A 38 15.25 0.71 -6.35
CA LYS A 38 15.94 1.86 -6.94
C LYS A 38 16.51 2.79 -5.87
N GLU A 39 15.71 3.12 -4.85
CA GLU A 39 16.10 4.05 -3.78
C GLU A 39 17.12 3.45 -2.80
N THR A 40 17.06 2.16 -2.57
CA THR A 40 17.97 1.46 -1.64
C THR A 40 19.21 0.89 -2.31
N GLY A 41 19.17 0.64 -3.62
CA GLY A 41 20.17 -0.15 -4.33
C GLY A 41 20.07 -1.65 -4.03
N ALA A 42 19.05 -2.10 -3.30
CA ALA A 42 18.85 -3.50 -2.97
C ALA A 42 18.52 -4.32 -4.23
N GLN A 43 19.05 -5.53 -4.30
CA GLN A 43 18.63 -6.52 -5.29
C GLN A 43 17.65 -7.49 -4.63
N LEU A 44 16.38 -7.40 -5.00
CA LEU A 44 15.30 -8.24 -4.50
C LEU A 44 14.79 -9.13 -5.63
N THR A 45 14.51 -10.38 -5.31
CA THR A 45 13.85 -11.31 -6.23
C THR A 45 12.35 -11.24 -5.99
N VAL A 46 11.60 -10.79 -7.00
CA VAL A 46 10.15 -10.64 -6.92
C VAL A 46 9.46 -11.98 -7.11
N VAL A 47 8.62 -12.37 -6.14
CA VAL A 47 7.78 -13.57 -6.19
C VAL A 47 6.31 -13.14 -6.34
N PRO A 48 5.66 -13.42 -7.48
CA PRO A 48 4.27 -13.04 -7.70
C PRO A 48 3.29 -13.94 -6.97
N TYR A 49 2.25 -13.33 -6.39
CA TYR A 49 1.15 -14.01 -5.70
C TYR A 49 -0.22 -13.53 -6.22
N ARG A 50 -1.23 -14.37 -6.09
CA ARG A 50 -2.64 -13.99 -6.34
C ARG A 50 -3.22 -13.27 -5.11
N GLY A 51 -2.74 -12.05 -4.83
CA GLY A 51 -3.13 -11.25 -3.68
C GLY A 51 -2.12 -11.29 -2.54
N LEU A 52 -2.36 -10.49 -1.50
CA LEU A 52 -1.44 -10.32 -0.36
C LEU A 52 -1.53 -11.43 0.68
N ALA A 53 -2.70 -12.08 0.83
CA ALA A 53 -2.88 -13.10 1.86
C ALA A 53 -1.92 -14.29 1.71
N PRO A 54 -1.77 -14.94 0.54
CA PRO A 54 -0.79 -16.01 0.38
C PRO A 54 0.66 -15.52 0.51
N ALA A 55 0.99 -14.30 0.06
CA ALA A 55 2.33 -13.74 0.27
C ALA A 55 2.67 -13.58 1.76
N MET A 56 1.71 -13.08 2.56
CA MET A 56 1.89 -12.93 4.00
C MET A 56 2.06 -14.29 4.71
N GLN A 57 1.34 -15.31 4.29
CA GLN A 57 1.50 -16.67 4.83
C GLN A 57 2.92 -17.19 4.58
N ASP A 58 3.47 -16.96 3.40
CA ASP A 58 4.84 -17.38 3.06
C ASP A 58 5.91 -16.54 3.79
N VAL A 59 5.67 -15.26 4.10
CA VAL A 59 6.53 -14.48 5.01
C VAL A 59 6.51 -15.08 6.41
N ILE A 60 5.34 -15.41 6.94
CA ILE A 60 5.19 -16.02 8.28
C ILE A 60 5.89 -17.39 8.33
N ALA A 61 5.78 -18.16 7.25
CA ALA A 61 6.42 -19.48 7.14
C ALA A 61 7.93 -19.39 6.82
N GLY A 62 8.48 -18.19 6.58
CA GLY A 62 9.89 -17.99 6.21
C GLY A 62 10.25 -18.49 4.80
N GLN A 63 9.26 -18.66 3.92
CA GLN A 63 9.49 -19.06 2.52
C GLN A 63 9.90 -17.86 1.66
N ILE A 64 9.50 -16.65 2.02
CA ILE A 64 9.95 -15.38 1.47
C ILE A 64 10.32 -14.43 2.62
N ASP A 65 11.15 -13.44 2.31
CA ASP A 65 11.75 -12.59 3.34
C ASP A 65 10.93 -11.35 3.66
N LEU A 66 10.30 -10.74 2.65
CA LEU A 66 9.63 -9.45 2.73
C LEU A 66 8.34 -9.42 1.93
N CYS A 67 7.41 -8.57 2.33
CA CYS A 67 6.32 -8.11 1.46
C CYS A 67 5.89 -6.69 1.87
N PHE A 68 5.32 -5.95 0.93
CA PHE A 68 4.50 -4.78 1.25
C PHE A 68 3.07 -5.26 1.51
N GLY A 69 2.49 -4.81 2.60
CA GLY A 69 1.15 -5.20 3.04
C GLY A 69 0.22 -4.01 3.24
N THR A 70 -1.01 -4.29 3.59
CA THR A 70 -2.05 -3.33 3.97
C THR A 70 -2.24 -3.28 5.49
N PRO A 71 -2.80 -2.20 6.06
CA PRO A 71 -2.96 -2.05 7.50
C PRO A 71 -3.73 -3.17 8.21
N ASP A 72 -4.68 -3.81 7.54
CA ASP A 72 -5.43 -4.97 8.07
C ASP A 72 -4.53 -6.17 8.42
N GLN A 73 -3.34 -6.26 7.82
CA GLN A 73 -2.35 -7.31 8.11
C GLN A 73 -1.49 -7.01 9.35
N LEU A 74 -1.62 -5.83 9.98
CA LEU A 74 -0.90 -5.48 11.21
C LEU A 74 -1.22 -6.41 12.39
N SER A 75 -2.32 -7.16 12.34
CA SER A 75 -2.63 -8.20 13.31
C SER A 75 -1.51 -9.26 13.41
N PHE A 76 -0.84 -9.61 12.32
CA PHE A 76 0.28 -10.55 12.32
C PHE A 76 1.53 -9.97 12.99
N ALA A 77 1.73 -8.64 12.90
CA ALA A 77 2.81 -7.98 13.64
C ALA A 77 2.53 -7.94 15.15
N ARG A 78 1.28 -7.68 15.54
CA ARG A 78 0.87 -7.69 16.96
C ARG A 78 1.01 -9.06 17.61
N SER A 79 0.80 -10.13 16.85
CA SER A 79 1.03 -11.51 17.32
C SER A 79 2.49 -11.97 17.27
N GLY A 80 3.42 -11.09 16.82
CA GLY A 80 4.83 -11.39 16.74
C GLY A 80 5.25 -12.28 15.55
N ASN A 81 4.32 -12.61 14.65
CA ASN A 81 4.60 -13.48 13.51
C ASN A 81 5.42 -12.80 12.41
N VAL A 82 5.30 -11.47 12.29
CA VAL A 82 6.08 -10.65 11.35
C VAL A 82 6.56 -9.37 12.02
N LYS A 83 7.60 -8.77 11.46
CA LYS A 83 8.11 -7.49 11.90
C LYS A 83 7.76 -6.42 10.87
N VAL A 84 7.19 -5.30 11.32
CA VAL A 84 6.94 -4.12 10.50
C VAL A 84 8.15 -3.20 10.60
N TYR A 85 8.78 -2.89 9.48
CA TYR A 85 9.96 -2.02 9.43
C TYR A 85 9.61 -0.56 9.15
N GLY A 86 8.57 -0.30 8.36
CA GLY A 86 8.21 1.06 7.98
C GLY A 86 6.84 1.12 7.32
N VAL A 87 6.34 2.33 7.19
CA VAL A 87 5.06 2.65 6.55
C VAL A 87 5.31 3.43 5.27
N ALA A 88 4.76 2.94 4.15
CA ALA A 88 4.87 3.56 2.83
C ALA A 88 3.78 4.63 2.60
N SER A 89 3.54 5.49 3.58
CA SER A 89 2.62 6.63 3.48
C SER A 89 3.31 7.92 3.85
N GLU A 90 2.69 9.06 3.53
CA GLU A 90 3.23 10.39 3.86
C GLU A 90 3.27 10.67 5.37
N ARG A 91 2.37 10.01 6.12
CA ARG A 91 2.27 10.14 7.59
C ARG A 91 2.25 8.76 8.22
N ARG A 92 2.66 8.70 9.49
CA ARG A 92 2.57 7.45 10.27
C ARG A 92 1.12 7.01 10.41
N LEU A 93 0.90 5.71 10.45
CA LEU A 93 -0.43 5.15 10.69
C LEU A 93 -0.77 5.24 12.19
N ALA A 94 -1.99 5.68 12.50
CA ALA A 94 -2.48 5.77 13.88
C ALA A 94 -2.46 4.41 14.61
N LEU A 95 -2.60 3.31 13.88
CA LEU A 95 -2.54 1.95 14.43
C LEU A 95 -1.14 1.52 14.90
N VAL A 96 -0.08 2.13 14.37
CA VAL A 96 1.32 1.82 14.66
C VAL A 96 2.15 3.12 14.69
N PRO A 97 1.88 4.02 15.64
CA PRO A 97 2.50 5.35 15.69
C PRO A 97 4.02 5.32 15.90
N ASP A 98 4.53 4.23 16.44
CA ASP A 98 5.96 4.04 16.68
C ASP A 98 6.73 3.61 15.43
N ILE A 99 6.03 3.15 14.37
CA ILE A 99 6.66 2.73 13.12
C ILE A 99 6.87 3.95 12.23
N PRO A 100 8.13 4.24 11.83
CA PRO A 100 8.42 5.40 10.99
C PRO A 100 7.90 5.22 9.56
N THR A 101 7.67 6.33 8.86
CA THR A 101 7.48 6.29 7.41
C THR A 101 8.83 6.10 6.70
N PHE A 102 8.78 5.63 5.45
CA PHE A 102 9.99 5.58 4.62
C PHE A 102 10.57 6.99 4.38
N GLY A 103 9.72 8.02 4.29
CA GLY A 103 10.15 9.42 4.16
C GLY A 103 11.00 9.89 5.35
N GLU A 104 10.62 9.54 6.59
CA GLU A 104 11.37 9.87 7.80
C GLU A 104 12.75 9.20 7.87
N THR A 105 12.98 8.16 7.07
CA THR A 105 14.25 7.43 7.00
C THR A 105 15.08 7.77 5.75
N GLY A 106 14.69 8.80 5.01
CA GLY A 106 15.42 9.29 3.85
C GLY A 106 15.03 8.64 2.52
N LEU A 107 13.87 7.98 2.46
CA LEU A 107 13.32 7.36 1.25
C LEU A 107 11.94 7.94 0.89
N PRO A 108 11.80 9.25 0.65
CA PRO A 108 10.50 9.88 0.41
C PRO A 108 9.81 9.39 -0.87
N ALA A 109 10.56 8.87 -1.84
CA ALA A 109 9.99 8.28 -3.05
C ALA A 109 9.25 6.98 -2.79
N VAL A 110 9.57 6.27 -1.69
CA VAL A 110 8.85 5.06 -1.25
C VAL A 110 7.57 5.48 -0.52
N SER A 111 6.66 6.11 -1.27
CA SER A 111 5.34 6.55 -0.78
C SER A 111 4.26 6.00 -1.69
N PHE A 112 3.46 5.11 -1.12
CA PHE A 112 2.42 4.37 -1.83
C PHE A 112 1.14 4.34 -1.00
N SER A 113 0.11 5.04 -1.45
CA SER A 113 -1.20 5.04 -0.82
C SER A 113 -2.14 4.13 -1.62
N VAL A 114 -2.78 3.20 -0.94
CA VAL A 114 -3.84 2.39 -1.51
C VAL A 114 -5.17 3.03 -1.16
N TRP A 115 -5.99 3.28 -2.17
CA TRP A 115 -7.33 3.82 -1.99
C TRP A 115 -8.37 2.96 -2.73
N TYR A 116 -9.59 3.00 -2.28
CA TYR A 116 -10.72 2.28 -2.85
C TYR A 116 -11.76 3.25 -3.37
N GLY A 117 -12.27 2.99 -4.56
CA GLY A 117 -13.31 3.81 -5.20
C GLY A 117 -14.39 2.95 -5.84
N LEU A 118 -15.62 3.46 -5.86
CA LEU A 118 -16.73 2.87 -6.60
C LEU A 118 -16.74 3.40 -8.04
N PHE A 119 -16.75 2.51 -9.00
CA PHE A 119 -16.79 2.84 -10.42
C PHE A 119 -18.05 2.28 -11.06
N ALA A 120 -18.58 3.02 -12.04
CA ALA A 120 -19.69 2.58 -12.87
C ALA A 120 -19.24 2.44 -14.33
N PRO A 121 -19.95 1.65 -15.16
CA PRO A 121 -19.68 1.54 -16.59
C PRO A 121 -19.71 2.90 -17.28
N LYS A 122 -18.91 3.04 -18.36
CA LYS A 122 -18.93 4.25 -19.19
C LYS A 122 -20.36 4.48 -19.75
N GLY A 123 -20.84 5.72 -19.65
CA GLY A 123 -22.16 6.09 -20.14
C GLY A 123 -23.29 5.91 -19.11
N THR A 124 -22.97 5.50 -17.88
CA THR A 124 -23.98 5.50 -16.79
C THR A 124 -24.54 6.92 -16.60
N PRO A 125 -25.88 7.12 -16.61
CA PRO A 125 -26.49 8.43 -16.47
C PRO A 125 -26.10 9.14 -15.18
N ARG A 126 -25.91 10.46 -15.24
CA ARG A 126 -25.45 11.27 -14.09
C ARG A 126 -26.35 11.10 -12.86
N ASN A 127 -27.66 11.05 -13.02
CA ASN A 127 -28.60 10.86 -11.92
C ASN A 127 -28.42 9.50 -11.20
N ILE A 128 -27.93 8.48 -11.89
CA ILE A 128 -27.59 7.17 -11.28
C ILE A 128 -26.28 7.29 -10.50
N ILE A 129 -25.26 7.94 -11.08
CA ILE A 129 -23.99 8.21 -10.37
C ILE A 129 -24.25 8.99 -9.09
N ASP A 130 -25.08 10.04 -9.13
CA ASP A 130 -25.40 10.87 -7.97
C ASP A 130 -26.13 10.06 -6.88
N LYS A 131 -27.04 9.17 -7.25
CA LYS A 131 -27.71 8.25 -6.30
C LYS A 131 -26.74 7.28 -5.64
N ILE A 132 -25.83 6.68 -6.41
CA ILE A 132 -24.81 5.76 -5.88
C ILE A 132 -23.86 6.52 -4.95
N ASN A 133 -23.41 7.70 -5.34
CA ASN A 133 -22.54 8.54 -4.52
C ASN A 133 -23.21 8.94 -3.20
N ALA A 134 -24.47 9.37 -3.25
CA ALA A 134 -25.24 9.73 -2.06
C ALA A 134 -25.37 8.53 -1.09
N ALA A 135 -25.70 7.35 -1.62
CA ALA A 135 -25.80 6.12 -0.82
C ALA A 135 -24.46 5.70 -0.20
N ALA A 136 -23.37 5.76 -0.97
CA ALA A 136 -22.03 5.47 -0.48
C ALA A 136 -21.61 6.44 0.62
N ALA A 137 -21.84 7.73 0.43
CA ALA A 137 -21.52 8.76 1.40
C ALA A 137 -22.37 8.66 2.69
N GLN A 138 -23.63 8.21 2.58
CA GLN A 138 -24.47 7.91 3.74
C GLN A 138 -23.92 6.68 4.50
N ALA A 139 -23.53 5.63 3.81
CA ALA A 139 -22.92 4.46 4.42
C ALA A 139 -21.61 4.80 5.14
N LEU A 140 -20.75 5.63 4.52
CA LEU A 140 -19.50 6.11 5.14
C LEU A 140 -19.71 7.07 6.32
N ALA A 141 -20.92 7.61 6.52
CA ALA A 141 -21.29 8.39 7.69
C ALA A 141 -21.78 7.53 8.86
N ASP A 142 -22.09 6.25 8.63
CA ASP A 142 -22.54 5.32 9.67
C ASP A 142 -21.41 5.06 10.68
N SER A 143 -21.74 5.18 11.97
CA SER A 143 -20.74 5.08 13.05
C SER A 143 -20.15 3.69 13.18
N ALA A 144 -20.95 2.64 12.97
CA ALA A 144 -20.48 1.27 13.09
C ALA A 144 -19.51 0.93 11.95
N LEU A 145 -19.85 1.34 10.72
CA LEU A 145 -18.96 1.19 9.57
C LEU A 145 -17.65 1.96 9.76
N ARG A 146 -17.73 3.22 10.24
CA ARG A 146 -16.55 4.04 10.52
C ARG A 146 -15.63 3.39 11.54
N SER A 147 -16.19 2.90 12.65
CA SER A 147 -15.42 2.17 13.66
C SER A 147 -14.75 0.94 13.08
N ARG A 148 -15.48 0.17 12.28
CA ARG A 148 -14.92 -1.04 11.66
C ARG A 148 -13.79 -0.74 10.68
N LEU A 149 -13.92 0.28 9.85
CA LEU A 149 -12.86 0.72 8.93
C LEU A 149 -11.62 1.22 9.68
N ALA A 150 -11.82 1.99 10.76
CA ALA A 150 -10.71 2.46 11.60
C ALA A 150 -9.95 1.31 12.29
N GLU A 151 -10.67 0.28 12.79
CA GLU A 151 -10.04 -0.93 13.34
C GLU A 151 -9.16 -1.67 12.32
N LEU A 152 -9.56 -1.63 11.05
CA LEU A 152 -8.81 -2.21 9.94
C LEU A 152 -7.70 -1.27 9.42
N GLY A 153 -7.58 -0.06 9.96
CA GLY A 153 -6.58 0.92 9.57
C GLY A 153 -6.91 1.70 8.31
N PHE A 154 -8.17 1.71 7.88
CA PHE A 154 -8.62 2.52 6.76
C PHE A 154 -9.06 3.90 7.23
N GLU A 155 -8.59 4.93 6.53
CA GLU A 155 -9.04 6.30 6.70
C GLU A 155 -10.15 6.61 5.70
N ILE A 156 -11.23 7.25 6.17
CA ILE A 156 -12.32 7.70 5.31
C ILE A 156 -12.01 9.12 4.87
N PHE A 157 -12.05 9.37 3.56
CA PHE A 157 -11.91 10.73 3.00
C PHE A 157 -12.91 11.70 3.65
N PRO A 158 -12.51 12.97 3.88
CA PRO A 158 -13.43 14.03 4.31
C PRO A 158 -14.67 14.11 3.41
N ARG A 159 -15.82 14.50 3.99
CA ARG A 159 -17.11 14.47 3.29
C ARG A 159 -17.10 15.26 1.98
N GLU A 160 -16.45 16.40 1.96
CA GLU A 160 -16.27 17.27 0.80
C GLU A 160 -15.43 16.65 -0.32
N GLN A 161 -14.65 15.62 0.00
CA GLN A 161 -13.84 14.87 -0.97
C GLN A 161 -14.52 13.59 -1.49
N GLN A 162 -15.68 13.24 -0.94
CA GLN A 162 -16.43 12.04 -1.34
C GLN A 162 -17.32 12.33 -2.56
N THR A 163 -16.74 12.83 -3.64
CA THR A 163 -17.48 13.18 -4.87
C THR A 163 -16.90 12.46 -6.09
N PRO A 164 -17.70 12.22 -7.14
CA PRO A 164 -17.22 11.64 -8.39
C PRO A 164 -16.09 12.45 -9.04
N GLU A 165 -16.14 13.77 -8.92
CA GLU A 165 -15.14 14.70 -9.49
C GLU A 165 -13.79 14.55 -8.79
N VAL A 166 -13.79 14.46 -7.45
CA VAL A 166 -12.57 14.26 -6.67
C VAL A 166 -11.97 12.88 -6.97
N LEU A 167 -12.80 11.82 -7.06
CA LEU A 167 -12.31 10.50 -7.46
C LEU A 167 -11.69 10.54 -8.86
N GLY A 168 -12.34 11.21 -9.82
CA GLY A 168 -11.79 11.37 -11.18
C GLY A 168 -10.45 12.12 -11.20
N ALA A 169 -10.30 13.17 -10.38
CA ALA A 169 -9.05 13.89 -10.24
C ALA A 169 -7.94 13.03 -9.61
N LEU A 170 -8.28 12.24 -8.58
CA LEU A 170 -7.37 11.30 -7.92
C LEU A 170 -6.85 10.24 -8.90
N VAL A 171 -7.74 9.62 -9.68
CA VAL A 171 -7.35 8.63 -10.72
C VAL A 171 -6.38 9.26 -11.73
N LYS A 172 -6.66 10.49 -12.16
CA LYS A 172 -5.79 11.20 -13.12
C LYS A 172 -4.42 11.51 -12.52
N ALA A 173 -4.38 11.97 -11.28
CA ALA A 173 -3.14 12.29 -10.57
C ALA A 173 -2.29 11.03 -10.35
N ASP A 174 -2.90 9.94 -9.88
CA ASP A 174 -2.22 8.67 -9.69
C ASP A 174 -1.72 8.09 -11.01
N SER A 175 -2.52 8.15 -12.06
CA SER A 175 -2.08 7.72 -13.38
C SER A 175 -0.84 8.50 -13.87
N ALA A 176 -0.83 9.81 -13.68
CA ALA A 176 0.30 10.65 -14.04
C ALA A 176 1.57 10.34 -13.20
N LYS A 177 1.40 9.98 -11.92
CA LYS A 177 2.49 9.60 -11.01
C LYS A 177 3.07 8.22 -11.35
N TRP A 178 2.19 7.22 -11.51
CA TRP A 178 2.63 5.83 -11.58
C TRP A 178 2.95 5.35 -13.00
N TRP A 179 2.30 5.88 -14.03
CA TRP A 179 2.49 5.43 -15.41
C TRP A 179 3.93 5.55 -15.93
N PRO A 180 4.68 6.64 -15.65
CA PRO A 180 6.09 6.71 -16.01
C PRO A 180 6.93 5.61 -15.37
N LEU A 181 6.70 5.32 -14.07
CA LEU A 181 7.43 4.29 -13.33
C LEU A 181 7.09 2.89 -13.83
N ILE A 182 5.80 2.61 -14.13
CA ILE A 182 5.37 1.34 -14.72
C ILE A 182 6.11 1.08 -16.04
N LYS A 183 6.26 2.12 -16.87
CA LYS A 183 7.01 2.03 -18.14
C LYS A 183 8.51 1.84 -17.90
N GLU A 184 9.09 2.64 -17.00
CA GLU A 184 10.52 2.58 -16.66
C GLU A 184 10.92 1.18 -16.20
N PHE A 185 10.10 0.58 -15.33
CA PHE A 185 10.38 -0.75 -14.79
C PHE A 185 9.86 -1.92 -15.65
N GLY A 186 9.25 -1.65 -16.79
CA GLY A 186 8.73 -2.68 -17.69
C GLY A 186 7.63 -3.54 -17.08
N ILE A 187 6.87 -2.99 -16.10
CA ILE A 187 5.82 -3.73 -15.40
C ILE A 187 4.60 -3.87 -16.31
N LYS A 188 4.18 -5.11 -16.56
CA LYS A 188 2.97 -5.42 -17.33
C LYS A 188 1.82 -5.73 -16.38
N ALA A 189 0.60 -5.33 -16.77
CA ALA A 189 -0.61 -5.82 -16.12
C ALA A 189 -0.75 -7.33 -16.40
N GLU A 190 -1.04 -8.08 -15.34
CA GLU A 190 -1.36 -9.52 -15.43
C GLU A 190 -2.86 -9.68 -15.60
#